data_9abdc77f83e18375fec53aeb4085837f
#
_entry.id   9abdc77f83e18375fec53aeb4085837f
#
_cell.length_a   1.000
_cell.length_b   1.000
_cell.length_c   1.000
_cell.angle_alpha   90.00
_cell.angle_beta   90.00
_cell.angle_gamma   90.00
#
_symmetry.space_group_name_H-M   'P 1'
#
loop_
_entity.id
_entity.type
_entity.pdbx_description
1 polymer ?
#
loop_
_entity_poly.entity_id
_entity_poly.type
_entity_poly.pdbx_seq_one_letter_code
_entity_poly.pdbx_strand_id
1 'polypeptide(L)'
;MASALGLTRLATGYASTPNDEPVPPIYLPLVMKQYRAGKLNGKVIHVHAPSVTNWNFDYTKYYGRTQAPSTVGVDQAVVDAMVDRGVAALFGLPSSQAAEAWERLIPDYVAGKRVAIKVNLNNSFSCATTDPDIDAIAQPINAVIRGLKTLGVRDQDIVLYDAIRFFPDRLYQELAYKDVLIHDNGCRGHISTWTSADPDARVQFSPPAGGVPLVRLSDTLVEADYLINMPILKGHPIAGVTLSFKNHFGSTNNPSGMHTYVSTAYKLISQYNALVDLNSNPHIREKTVLILGDGIYGSRHYQDSPPQPWSTFSNQSPCSLFFATDPVAVDCVMHDLLKAERGTSQPATSNAYLSLASQAGLGFYESGNPWQLPYGSGYAQIIYERIEL
;
A
#
# COMPACT_ATOMS: atom_id res chain seq x y z
N MET A 1 44.85 14.69 -22.31
CA MET A 1 45.18 15.02 -20.91
C MET A 1 43.97 14.66 -20.07
N ALA A 2 44.00 13.54 -19.41
CA ALA A 2 42.93 13.06 -18.57
C ALA A 2 43.30 13.35 -17.11
N SER A 3 42.46 14.07 -16.39
CA SER A 3 42.66 14.33 -14.96
C SER A 3 41.73 13.38 -14.17
N ALA A 4 42.37 12.47 -13.44
CA ALA A 4 41.74 11.59 -12.49
C ALA A 4 41.43 12.36 -11.20
N LEU A 5 40.15 12.40 -10.78
CA LEU A 5 39.75 12.86 -9.46
C LEU A 5 39.76 11.68 -8.49
N GLY A 6 40.70 11.73 -7.55
CA GLY A 6 40.84 10.76 -6.48
C GLY A 6 39.74 10.90 -5.42
N LEU A 7 39.14 9.79 -5.09
CA LEU A 7 38.24 9.63 -3.93
C LEU A 7 39.11 9.49 -2.66
N THR A 8 39.16 10.54 -1.84
CA THR A 8 39.73 10.50 -0.50
C THR A 8 38.73 9.80 0.44
N ARG A 9 39.14 8.65 1.00
CA ARG A 9 38.47 8.01 2.13
C ARG A 9 38.64 8.88 3.38
N LEU A 10 37.56 9.40 3.90
CA LEU A 10 37.52 9.90 5.29
C LEU A 10 37.36 8.72 6.23
N ALA A 11 38.45 8.28 6.84
CA ALA A 11 38.44 7.36 7.96
C ALA A 11 38.21 8.19 9.23
N THR A 12 36.97 8.21 9.73
CA THR A 12 36.69 8.64 11.10
C THR A 12 36.93 7.44 12.01
N GLY A 13 38.08 7.48 12.73
CA GLY A 13 38.37 6.52 13.78
C GLY A 13 37.43 6.69 14.95
N TYR A 14 36.52 5.74 15.12
CA TYR A 14 35.88 5.50 16.42
C TYR A 14 36.77 4.54 17.21
N ALA A 15 37.10 4.92 18.42
CA ALA A 15 37.76 4.03 19.38
C ALA A 15 36.77 2.90 19.74
N SER A 16 37.12 1.68 19.38
CA SER A 16 36.36 0.47 19.72
C SER A 16 36.43 0.20 21.21
N THR A 17 35.27 0.07 21.86
CA THR A 17 35.18 -0.57 23.20
C THR A 17 35.25 -2.09 23.03
N PRO A 18 35.81 -2.85 24.00
CA PRO A 18 36.13 -4.30 23.83
C PRO A 18 34.96 -5.26 23.76
N ASN A 19 33.73 -4.79 23.58
CA ASN A 19 32.49 -5.62 23.55
C ASN A 19 31.59 -5.37 22.32
N ASP A 20 32.08 -4.72 21.25
CA ASP A 20 31.29 -4.57 20.04
C ASP A 20 31.32 -5.88 19.25
N GLU A 21 30.27 -6.69 19.38
CA GLU A 21 29.99 -7.73 18.39
C GLU A 21 29.87 -7.07 17.01
N PRO A 22 30.44 -7.65 15.95
CA PRO A 22 30.36 -7.08 14.60
C PRO A 22 28.89 -6.98 14.19
N VAL A 23 28.41 -5.75 13.92
CA VAL A 23 27.07 -5.53 13.37
C VAL A 23 26.96 -6.38 12.09
N PRO A 24 25.99 -7.30 12.03
CA PRO A 24 25.84 -8.15 10.87
C PRO A 24 25.57 -7.32 9.61
N PRO A 25 26.06 -7.73 8.43
CA PRO A 25 25.89 -6.98 7.21
C PRO A 25 24.40 -6.82 6.85
N ILE A 26 24.02 -5.61 6.45
CA ILE A 26 22.69 -5.32 5.92
C ILE A 26 22.73 -5.66 4.42
N TYR A 27 21.81 -6.50 3.99
CA TYR A 27 21.67 -6.86 2.57
C TYR A 27 20.67 -5.92 1.91
N LEU A 28 21.17 -4.99 1.10
CA LEU A 28 20.36 -4.02 0.35
C LEU A 28 20.28 -4.42 -1.13
N PRO A 29 19.20 -4.09 -1.83
CA PRO A 29 19.09 -4.30 -3.26
C PRO A 29 20.21 -3.56 -4.03
N LEU A 30 20.80 -4.22 -5.01
CA LEU A 30 21.98 -3.76 -5.74
C LEU A 30 21.70 -2.65 -6.77
N VAL A 31 20.45 -2.22 -6.96
CA VAL A 31 20.08 -1.31 -8.06
C VAL A 31 19.60 0.03 -7.54
N MET A 32 20.51 0.96 -7.36
CA MET A 32 20.19 2.39 -7.22
C MET A 32 20.14 3.05 -8.61
N LYS A 33 19.03 2.87 -9.36
CA LYS A 33 18.72 3.84 -10.42
C LYS A 33 18.20 5.12 -9.76
N GLN A 34 18.62 6.27 -10.28
CA GLN A 34 18.19 7.57 -9.75
C GLN A 34 16.65 7.63 -9.72
N TYR A 35 16.11 7.74 -8.52
CA TYR A 35 14.71 8.01 -8.29
C TYR A 35 14.36 9.39 -8.86
N ARG A 36 13.18 9.59 -9.47
CA ARG A 36 12.75 10.93 -9.86
C ARG A 36 12.72 11.79 -8.59
N ALA A 37 13.65 12.71 -8.47
CA ALA A 37 13.74 13.63 -7.34
C ALA A 37 12.41 14.35 -7.16
N GLY A 38 11.77 14.23 -5.97
CA GLY A 38 10.52 14.90 -5.64
C GLY A 38 9.32 14.00 -5.35
N LYS A 39 9.38 12.68 -5.65
CA LYS A 39 8.27 11.75 -5.32
C LYS A 39 8.21 11.37 -3.85
N LEU A 40 9.34 11.15 -3.19
CA LEU A 40 9.39 10.78 -1.79
C LEU A 40 9.60 12.03 -0.95
N ASN A 41 8.64 12.36 -0.12
CA ASN A 41 8.68 13.57 0.72
C ASN A 41 8.33 13.30 2.18
N GLY A 42 8.14 12.03 2.56
CA GLY A 42 7.76 11.65 3.91
C GLY A 42 6.37 12.15 4.33
N LYS A 43 5.56 12.70 3.41
CA LYS A 43 4.24 13.25 3.73
C LYS A 43 3.18 12.17 3.72
N VAL A 44 2.39 12.11 4.80
CA VAL A 44 1.24 11.21 4.96
C VAL A 44 0.04 12.03 5.39
N ILE A 45 -1.00 12.01 4.57
CA ILE A 45 -2.30 12.61 4.90
C ILE A 45 -3.23 11.51 5.39
N HIS A 46 -3.77 11.68 6.58
CA HIS A 46 -4.79 10.83 7.16
C HIS A 46 -6.10 11.60 7.23
N VAL A 47 -7.07 11.21 6.40
CA VAL A 47 -8.42 11.79 6.45
C VAL A 47 -9.32 10.86 7.25
N HIS A 48 -9.89 11.36 8.33
CA HIS A 48 -10.80 10.65 9.22
C HIS A 48 -12.20 11.26 9.13
N ALA A 49 -13.20 10.44 8.86
CA ALA A 49 -14.59 10.85 8.70
C ALA A 49 -15.52 9.84 9.41
N PRO A 50 -15.91 10.07 10.68
CA PRO A 50 -16.79 9.15 11.42
C PRO A 50 -18.13 8.87 10.72
N SER A 51 -18.60 9.81 9.89
CA SER A 51 -19.84 9.69 9.13
C SER A 51 -19.73 8.80 7.88
N VAL A 52 -18.54 8.33 7.51
CA VAL A 52 -18.31 7.56 6.28
C VAL A 52 -19.03 6.22 6.26
N THR A 53 -19.33 5.65 7.43
CA THR A 53 -20.09 4.41 7.55
C THR A 53 -21.04 4.46 8.73
N ASN A 54 -22.21 3.83 8.57
CA ASN A 54 -23.15 3.56 9.66
C ASN A 54 -23.00 2.13 10.22
N TRP A 55 -21.88 1.46 9.97
CA TRP A 55 -21.60 0.14 10.47
C TRP A 55 -21.61 0.12 12.02
N ASN A 56 -22.47 -0.68 12.59
CA ASN A 56 -22.66 -0.84 14.03
C ASN A 56 -22.22 -2.21 14.54
N PHE A 57 -21.39 -2.92 13.77
CA PHE A 57 -20.86 -4.26 14.06
C PHE A 57 -21.93 -5.36 14.07
N ASP A 58 -23.14 -5.08 13.57
CA ASP A 58 -24.17 -6.09 13.37
C ASP A 58 -23.78 -6.97 12.17
N TYR A 59 -23.37 -8.18 12.46
CA TYR A 59 -22.91 -9.17 11.50
C TYR A 59 -23.90 -9.43 10.35
N THR A 60 -25.21 -9.30 10.59
CA THR A 60 -26.23 -9.50 9.55
C THR A 60 -26.23 -8.38 8.50
N LYS A 61 -25.63 -7.25 8.82
CA LYS A 61 -25.55 -6.06 7.97
C LYS A 61 -24.16 -5.83 7.37
N TYR A 62 -23.26 -6.78 7.53
CA TYR A 62 -21.90 -6.64 7.00
C TYR A 62 -21.89 -6.61 5.46
N TYR A 63 -21.06 -5.74 4.88
CA TYR A 63 -21.01 -5.47 3.44
C TYR A 63 -20.76 -6.69 2.54
N GLY A 64 -20.25 -7.76 3.04
CA GLY A 64 -19.99 -8.99 2.28
C GLY A 64 -21.15 -9.98 2.25
N ARG A 65 -22.23 -9.77 3.02
CA ARG A 65 -23.28 -10.78 3.21
C ARG A 65 -24.61 -10.50 2.55
N THR A 66 -24.94 -9.27 2.32
CA THR A 66 -26.19 -8.92 1.65
C THR A 66 -25.89 -8.58 0.21
N GLN A 67 -26.57 -9.24 -0.72
CA GLN A 67 -26.52 -8.87 -2.14
C GLN A 67 -27.15 -7.50 -2.45
N ALA A 68 -27.57 -6.79 -1.42
CA ALA A 68 -28.17 -5.47 -1.54
C ALA A 68 -27.13 -4.40 -1.17
N PRO A 69 -26.67 -3.60 -2.13
CA PRO A 69 -25.66 -2.56 -1.92
C PRO A 69 -26.01 -1.49 -0.88
N SER A 70 -27.27 -1.41 -0.50
CA SER A 70 -27.83 -0.24 0.22
C SER A 70 -27.94 -0.37 1.72
N THR A 71 -27.56 -1.48 2.32
CA THR A 71 -27.88 -1.72 3.73
C THR A 71 -26.70 -1.67 4.69
N VAL A 72 -25.49 -1.70 4.17
CA VAL A 72 -24.29 -1.47 4.97
C VAL A 72 -23.56 -0.27 4.39
N GLY A 73 -24.00 0.87 4.89
CA GLY A 73 -23.67 2.10 4.25
C GLY A 73 -22.24 2.54 4.46
N VAL A 74 -21.41 2.34 3.45
CA VAL A 74 -20.33 3.28 3.20
C VAL A 74 -20.91 4.39 2.33
N ASP A 75 -20.90 5.62 2.82
CA ASP A 75 -21.42 6.78 2.10
C ASP A 75 -20.42 7.21 1.01
N GLN A 76 -20.79 7.02 -0.27
CA GLN A 76 -19.94 7.37 -1.39
C GLN A 76 -19.59 8.85 -1.43
N ALA A 77 -20.54 9.73 -1.05
CA ALA A 77 -20.28 11.18 -1.09
C ALA A 77 -19.26 11.60 -0.03
N VAL A 78 -19.30 10.97 1.14
CA VAL A 78 -18.29 11.19 2.18
C VAL A 78 -16.92 10.65 1.71
N VAL A 79 -16.87 9.45 1.13
CA VAL A 79 -15.62 8.90 0.57
C VAL A 79 -15.06 9.80 -0.54
N ASP A 80 -15.91 10.32 -1.41
CA ASP A 80 -15.52 11.26 -2.46
C ASP A 80 -14.88 12.52 -1.87
N ALA A 81 -15.49 13.09 -0.82
CA ALA A 81 -14.93 14.24 -0.10
C ALA A 81 -13.60 13.90 0.60
N MET A 82 -13.49 12.71 1.20
CA MET A 82 -12.23 12.24 1.81
C MET A 82 -11.11 12.15 0.77
N VAL A 83 -11.40 11.59 -0.42
CA VAL A 83 -10.40 11.46 -1.48
C VAL A 83 -10.00 12.81 -2.04
N ASP A 84 -10.96 13.70 -2.34
CA ASP A 84 -10.66 15.05 -2.82
C ASP A 84 -9.81 15.82 -1.80
N ARG A 85 -10.16 15.72 -0.52
CA ARG A 85 -9.41 16.40 0.55
C ARG A 85 -8.00 15.80 0.70
N GLY A 86 -7.89 14.48 0.72
CA GLY A 86 -6.61 13.78 0.91
C GLY A 86 -5.64 14.01 -0.23
N VAL A 87 -6.09 13.89 -1.48
CA VAL A 87 -5.24 14.10 -2.66
C VAL A 87 -4.80 15.56 -2.76
N ALA A 88 -5.69 16.54 -2.54
CA ALA A 88 -5.35 17.95 -2.53
C ALA A 88 -4.34 18.31 -1.43
N ALA A 89 -4.53 17.77 -0.22
CA ALA A 89 -3.66 18.03 0.92
C ALA A 89 -2.22 17.50 0.73
N LEU A 90 -2.01 16.45 -0.08
CA LEU A 90 -0.65 15.99 -0.44
C LEU A 90 0.18 17.14 -1.04
N PHE A 91 -0.44 18.04 -1.76
CA PHE A 91 0.20 19.16 -2.45
C PHE A 91 -0.04 20.51 -1.75
N GLY A 92 -0.64 20.52 -0.56
CA GLY A 92 -0.98 21.75 0.15
C GLY A 92 -2.11 22.55 -0.51
N LEU A 93 -2.96 21.90 -1.32
CA LEU A 93 -4.06 22.52 -2.03
C LEU A 93 -5.38 22.39 -1.23
N PRO A 94 -6.34 23.29 -1.41
CA PRO A 94 -7.68 23.11 -0.91
C PRO A 94 -8.42 22.00 -1.68
N SER A 95 -9.43 21.38 -1.08
CA SER A 95 -10.20 20.30 -1.71
C SER A 95 -10.86 20.70 -3.04
N SER A 96 -11.21 21.98 -3.22
CA SER A 96 -11.74 22.51 -4.48
C SER A 96 -10.73 22.41 -5.66
N GLN A 97 -9.47 22.18 -5.39
CA GLN A 97 -8.41 21.98 -6.38
C GLN A 97 -7.95 20.51 -6.47
N ALA A 98 -8.80 19.55 -6.11
CA ALA A 98 -8.48 18.14 -6.20
C ALA A 98 -8.10 17.72 -7.64
N ALA A 99 -8.73 18.30 -8.67
CA ALA A 99 -8.38 18.03 -10.07
C ALA A 99 -6.93 18.41 -10.38
N GLU A 100 -6.44 19.55 -9.90
CA GLU A 100 -5.03 19.96 -10.03
C GLU A 100 -4.09 18.98 -9.30
N ALA A 101 -4.50 18.48 -8.13
CA ALA A 101 -3.71 17.48 -7.40
C ALA A 101 -3.61 16.16 -8.18
N TRP A 102 -4.68 15.73 -8.82
CA TRP A 102 -4.67 14.56 -9.71
C TRP A 102 -3.74 14.77 -10.91
N GLU A 103 -3.73 15.96 -11.52
CA GLU A 103 -2.81 16.30 -12.61
C GLU A 103 -1.34 16.22 -12.16
N ARG A 104 -1.04 16.66 -10.94
CA ARG A 104 0.32 16.54 -10.37
C ARG A 104 0.72 15.09 -10.08
N LEU A 105 -0.23 14.21 -9.73
CA LEU A 105 0.02 12.77 -9.52
C LEU A 105 0.28 12.05 -10.85
N ILE A 106 -0.47 12.40 -11.89
CA ILE A 106 -0.41 11.75 -13.20
C ILE A 106 -0.11 12.82 -14.26
N PRO A 107 1.08 13.41 -14.22
CA PRO A 107 1.48 14.38 -15.23
C PRO A 107 1.59 13.69 -16.59
N ASP A 108 1.29 14.42 -17.65
CA ASP A 108 1.48 13.97 -19.03
C ASP A 108 0.61 12.74 -19.42
N TYR A 109 -0.57 12.56 -18.79
CA TYR A 109 -1.49 11.56 -19.28
C TYR A 109 -1.90 11.86 -20.73
N VAL A 110 -1.77 10.86 -21.57
CA VAL A 110 -2.32 10.85 -22.93
C VAL A 110 -3.08 9.56 -23.14
N ALA A 111 -4.12 9.59 -23.99
CA ALA A 111 -4.92 8.43 -24.33
C ALA A 111 -4.04 7.25 -24.79
N GLY A 112 -4.20 6.09 -24.14
CA GLY A 112 -3.38 4.88 -24.35
C GLY A 112 -2.36 4.63 -23.24
N LYS A 113 -2.00 5.61 -22.42
CA LYS A 113 -1.24 5.36 -21.20
C LYS A 113 -2.13 4.70 -20.15
N ARG A 114 -1.66 3.60 -19.58
CA ARG A 114 -2.43 2.79 -18.63
C ARG A 114 -2.19 3.18 -17.18
N VAL A 115 -3.27 3.29 -16.42
CA VAL A 115 -3.27 3.44 -14.97
C VAL A 115 -3.70 2.11 -14.33
N ALA A 116 -2.77 1.40 -13.73
CA ALA A 116 -3.08 0.20 -12.95
C ALA A 116 -3.45 0.60 -11.51
N ILE A 117 -4.57 0.10 -11.02
CA ILE A 117 -5.03 0.28 -9.65
C ILE A 117 -4.94 -1.09 -8.96
N LYS A 118 -3.94 -1.26 -8.08
CA LYS A 118 -3.78 -2.48 -7.29
C LYS A 118 -4.67 -2.43 -6.07
N VAL A 119 -5.71 -3.25 -6.05
CA VAL A 119 -6.61 -3.42 -4.91
C VAL A 119 -6.19 -4.60 -4.04
N ASN A 120 -6.69 -4.72 -2.82
CA ASN A 120 -6.40 -5.85 -1.94
C ASN A 120 -7.61 -6.78 -1.87
N LEU A 121 -7.51 -7.95 -2.50
CA LEU A 121 -8.54 -8.99 -2.50
C LEU A 121 -8.03 -10.28 -1.85
N ASN A 122 -7.16 -10.16 -0.84
CA ASN A 122 -6.45 -11.32 -0.27
C ASN A 122 -7.38 -12.40 0.28
N ASN A 123 -8.59 -12.07 0.69
CA ASN A 123 -9.57 -13.01 1.23
C ASN A 123 -10.65 -13.41 0.21
N SER A 124 -10.57 -12.94 -1.03
CA SER A 124 -11.51 -13.32 -2.10
C SER A 124 -11.03 -14.56 -2.85
N PHE A 125 -11.63 -15.71 -2.55
CA PHE A 125 -11.25 -17.03 -3.09
C PHE A 125 -12.18 -17.53 -4.18
N SER A 126 -13.24 -16.81 -4.52
CA SER A 126 -14.15 -17.12 -5.62
C SER A 126 -14.86 -15.87 -6.11
N CYS A 127 -15.46 -15.95 -7.31
CA CYS A 127 -16.28 -14.85 -7.85
C CYS A 127 -17.51 -14.56 -6.97
N ALA A 128 -18.11 -15.61 -6.42
CA ALA A 128 -19.30 -15.52 -5.58
C ALA A 128 -18.97 -15.46 -4.07
N THR A 129 -17.76 -14.99 -3.70
CA THR A 129 -17.37 -14.86 -2.29
C THR A 129 -18.36 -13.96 -1.55
N THR A 130 -18.96 -14.50 -0.50
CA THR A 130 -19.92 -13.83 0.39
C THR A 130 -19.50 -13.92 1.86
N ASP A 131 -18.27 -14.39 2.14
CA ASP A 131 -17.74 -14.41 3.50
C ASP A 131 -17.59 -12.97 4.04
N PRO A 132 -17.56 -12.83 5.38
CA PRO A 132 -17.44 -11.55 6.04
C PRO A 132 -15.98 -11.06 6.20
N ASP A 133 -15.04 -11.68 5.52
CA ASP A 133 -13.63 -11.32 5.60
C ASP A 133 -13.38 -9.98 4.93
N ILE A 134 -12.46 -9.21 5.50
CA ILE A 134 -12.12 -7.89 4.95
C ILE A 134 -11.36 -7.99 3.64
N ASP A 135 -11.90 -7.35 2.61
CA ASP A 135 -11.29 -7.09 1.30
C ASP A 135 -11.53 -5.65 0.90
N ALA A 136 -10.99 -5.25 -0.26
CA ALA A 136 -11.27 -3.92 -0.83
C ALA A 136 -12.78 -3.72 -1.01
N ILE A 137 -13.21 -2.46 -0.83
CA ILE A 137 -14.60 -2.01 -1.04
C ILE A 137 -14.65 -1.06 -2.24
N ALA A 138 -15.83 -0.93 -2.85
CA ALA A 138 -15.99 -0.19 -4.10
C ALA A 138 -15.85 1.32 -3.94
N GLN A 139 -16.23 1.88 -2.80
CA GLN A 139 -16.37 3.32 -2.63
C GLN A 139 -15.03 4.06 -2.79
N PRO A 140 -13.91 3.66 -2.16
CA PRO A 140 -12.61 4.28 -2.43
C PRO A 140 -12.15 4.07 -3.88
N ILE A 141 -12.46 2.92 -4.50
CA ILE A 141 -12.13 2.64 -5.89
C ILE A 141 -12.89 3.60 -6.82
N ASN A 142 -14.20 3.76 -6.60
CA ASN A 142 -15.03 4.70 -7.36
C ASN A 142 -14.51 6.14 -7.25
N ALA A 143 -14.14 6.58 -6.05
CA ALA A 143 -13.62 7.91 -5.83
C ALA A 143 -12.27 8.14 -6.54
N VAL A 144 -11.38 7.14 -6.55
CA VAL A 144 -10.12 7.19 -7.32
C VAL A 144 -10.40 7.29 -8.82
N ILE A 145 -11.29 6.43 -9.35
CA ILE A 145 -11.65 6.47 -10.78
C ILE A 145 -12.28 7.81 -11.14
N ARG A 146 -13.18 8.34 -10.30
CA ARG A 146 -13.76 9.68 -10.46
C ARG A 146 -12.66 10.74 -10.57
N GLY A 147 -11.65 10.69 -9.71
CA GLY A 147 -10.51 11.59 -9.78
C GLY A 147 -9.74 11.47 -11.10
N LEU A 148 -9.46 10.25 -11.56
CA LEU A 148 -8.81 10.00 -12.86
C LEU A 148 -9.65 10.54 -14.05
N LYS A 149 -10.98 10.46 -13.94
CA LYS A 149 -11.90 11.00 -14.96
C LYS A 149 -11.81 12.52 -15.08
N THR A 150 -11.45 13.25 -14.03
CA THR A 150 -11.24 14.71 -14.12
C THR A 150 -10.08 15.07 -15.05
N LEU A 151 -9.13 14.15 -15.26
CA LEU A 151 -8.02 14.27 -16.21
C LEU A 151 -8.36 13.76 -17.62
N GLY A 152 -9.58 13.29 -17.84
CA GLY A 152 -9.98 12.67 -19.12
C GLY A 152 -9.41 11.25 -19.32
N VAL A 153 -8.97 10.56 -18.25
CA VAL A 153 -8.52 9.16 -18.36
C VAL A 153 -9.67 8.29 -18.84
N ARG A 154 -9.46 7.56 -19.94
CA ARG A 154 -10.49 6.72 -20.55
C ARG A 154 -10.69 5.44 -19.73
N ASP A 155 -11.89 4.85 -19.74
CA ASP A 155 -12.17 3.61 -19.01
C ASP A 155 -11.24 2.48 -19.43
N GLN A 156 -10.97 2.33 -20.71
CA GLN A 156 -10.06 1.32 -21.26
C GLN A 156 -8.58 1.52 -20.91
N ASP A 157 -8.22 2.67 -20.35
CA ASP A 157 -6.86 2.97 -19.87
C ASP A 157 -6.75 2.77 -18.35
N ILE A 158 -7.85 2.43 -17.66
CA ILE A 158 -7.88 2.12 -16.23
C ILE A 158 -8.00 0.61 -16.05
N VAL A 159 -7.10 0.02 -15.26
CA VAL A 159 -7.10 -1.41 -14.97
C VAL A 159 -7.12 -1.62 -13.46
N LEU A 160 -8.25 -2.13 -12.94
CA LEU A 160 -8.31 -2.65 -11.57
C LEU A 160 -7.70 -4.05 -11.55
N TYR A 161 -6.84 -4.36 -10.56
CA TYR A 161 -6.28 -5.70 -10.51
C TYR A 161 -5.90 -6.21 -9.12
N ASP A 162 -6.05 -7.52 -8.96
CA ASP A 162 -5.30 -8.38 -8.06
C ASP A 162 -4.97 -9.65 -8.84
N ALA A 163 -3.70 -9.86 -9.18
CA ALA A 163 -3.32 -10.85 -10.19
C ALA A 163 -3.54 -12.31 -9.77
N ILE A 164 -3.75 -12.58 -8.47
CA ILE A 164 -3.85 -13.93 -7.91
C ILE A 164 -5.15 -14.19 -7.15
N ARG A 165 -6.04 -13.21 -7.10
CA ARG A 165 -7.32 -13.29 -6.40
C ARG A 165 -8.47 -13.02 -7.33
N PHE A 166 -9.66 -13.37 -6.90
CA PHE A 166 -10.90 -13.19 -7.65
C PHE A 166 -11.53 -11.83 -7.34
N PHE A 167 -11.94 -11.10 -8.37
CA PHE A 167 -12.70 -9.87 -8.21
C PHE A 167 -14.18 -10.23 -7.98
N PRO A 168 -14.69 -10.19 -6.72
CA PRO A 168 -15.97 -10.80 -6.39
C PRO A 168 -17.15 -10.02 -6.94
N ASP A 169 -18.27 -10.72 -7.18
CA ASP A 169 -19.51 -10.16 -7.71
C ASP A 169 -20.02 -9.00 -6.87
N ARG A 170 -19.94 -9.10 -5.53
CA ARG A 170 -20.34 -8.03 -4.60
C ARG A 170 -19.62 -6.72 -4.88
N LEU A 171 -18.31 -6.78 -5.09
CA LEU A 171 -17.49 -5.59 -5.38
C LEU A 171 -17.82 -5.02 -6.78
N TYR A 172 -17.97 -5.90 -7.77
CA TYR A 172 -18.34 -5.49 -9.11
C TYR A 172 -19.71 -4.82 -9.18
N GLN A 173 -20.69 -5.30 -8.41
CA GLN A 173 -22.02 -4.72 -8.37
C GLN A 173 -22.02 -3.28 -7.88
N GLU A 174 -21.15 -2.95 -6.94
CA GLU A 174 -21.02 -1.62 -6.33
C GLU A 174 -20.10 -0.66 -7.11
N LEU A 175 -19.36 -1.13 -8.11
CA LEU A 175 -18.58 -0.23 -8.96
C LEU A 175 -19.50 0.71 -9.73
N ALA A 176 -19.18 2.01 -9.70
CA ALA A 176 -19.86 3.03 -10.51
C ALA A 176 -19.39 3.01 -11.97
N TYR A 177 -18.15 2.59 -12.22
CA TYR A 177 -17.50 2.60 -13.53
C TYR A 177 -17.32 1.17 -14.01
N LYS A 178 -18.31 0.66 -14.78
CA LYS A 178 -18.37 -0.74 -15.23
C LYS A 178 -17.47 -1.04 -16.43
N ASP A 179 -17.07 -0.01 -17.19
CA ASP A 179 -16.33 -0.15 -18.44
C ASP A 179 -14.81 -0.14 -18.24
N VAL A 180 -14.33 0.04 -17.02
CA VAL A 180 -12.89 -0.11 -16.71
C VAL A 180 -12.47 -1.57 -16.81
N LEU A 181 -11.22 -1.80 -17.18
CA LEU A 181 -10.69 -3.15 -17.26
C LEU A 181 -10.49 -3.74 -15.86
N ILE A 182 -10.78 -5.04 -15.72
CA ILE A 182 -10.55 -5.79 -14.48
C ILE A 182 -9.70 -7.01 -14.80
N HIS A 183 -8.50 -7.09 -14.23
CA HIS A 183 -7.61 -8.23 -14.36
C HIS A 183 -7.48 -8.94 -13.01
N ASP A 184 -7.94 -10.18 -12.97
CA ASP A 184 -8.02 -10.98 -11.75
C ASP A 184 -7.68 -12.45 -12.01
N ASN A 185 -8.09 -13.34 -11.13
CA ASN A 185 -7.91 -14.79 -11.33
C ASN A 185 -9.08 -15.46 -12.10
N GLY A 186 -9.86 -14.69 -12.87
CA GLY A 186 -10.79 -15.22 -13.87
C GLY A 186 -12.28 -14.90 -13.67
N CYS A 187 -12.68 -13.95 -12.80
CA CYS A 187 -14.09 -13.56 -12.65
C CYS A 187 -14.59 -12.61 -13.75
N ARG A 188 -13.73 -11.78 -14.32
CA ARG A 188 -14.13 -10.65 -15.17
C ARG A 188 -13.57 -10.72 -16.59
N GLY A 189 -13.17 -11.91 -17.02
CA GLY A 189 -12.80 -12.17 -18.41
C GLY A 189 -11.32 -11.96 -18.73
N HIS A 190 -10.56 -11.29 -17.88
CA HIS A 190 -9.14 -11.08 -18.09
C HIS A 190 -8.33 -11.74 -16.95
N ILE A 191 -7.81 -12.94 -17.24
CA ILE A 191 -6.91 -13.64 -16.35
C ILE A 191 -5.54 -12.98 -16.42
N SER A 192 -4.97 -12.69 -15.25
CA SER A 192 -3.60 -12.15 -15.16
C SER A 192 -2.58 -13.14 -15.72
N THR A 193 -1.62 -12.62 -16.48
CA THR A 193 -0.53 -13.37 -17.10
C THR A 193 0.83 -12.88 -16.61
N TRP A 194 1.88 -13.68 -16.87
CA TRP A 194 3.27 -13.44 -16.44
C TRP A 194 4.25 -13.78 -17.57
N THR A 195 3.92 -13.36 -18.79
CA THR A 195 4.62 -13.73 -20.01
C THR A 195 5.54 -12.64 -20.54
N SER A 196 5.51 -11.45 -19.98
CA SER A 196 6.31 -10.30 -20.43
C SER A 196 7.78 -10.67 -20.63
N ALA A 197 8.35 -10.26 -21.76
CA ALA A 197 9.78 -10.41 -22.05
C ALA A 197 10.65 -9.35 -21.37
N ASP A 198 10.04 -8.34 -20.72
CA ASP A 198 10.76 -7.31 -19.96
C ASP A 198 11.62 -7.95 -18.87
N PRO A 199 12.94 -7.69 -18.84
CA PRO A 199 13.83 -8.26 -17.82
C PRO A 199 13.42 -7.89 -16.41
N ASP A 200 12.89 -6.68 -16.20
CA ASP A 200 12.43 -6.19 -14.91
C ASP A 200 11.06 -6.80 -14.49
N ALA A 201 10.39 -7.57 -15.38
CA ALA A 201 9.24 -8.39 -14.98
C ALA A 201 9.63 -9.50 -13.99
N ARG A 202 10.94 -9.84 -13.87
CA ARG A 202 11.47 -10.75 -12.87
C ARG A 202 11.95 -9.97 -11.65
N VAL A 203 11.46 -10.37 -10.48
CA VAL A 203 11.94 -9.77 -9.24
C VAL A 203 13.31 -10.36 -8.89
N GLN A 204 14.28 -9.49 -8.65
CA GLN A 204 15.62 -9.87 -8.19
C GLN A 204 15.62 -9.90 -6.66
N PHE A 205 15.95 -11.05 -6.09
CA PHE A 205 16.07 -11.21 -4.65
C PHE A 205 17.54 -11.42 -4.23
N SER A 206 17.91 -10.83 -3.11
CA SER A 206 19.28 -10.83 -2.56
C SER A 206 19.38 -11.39 -1.13
N PRO A 207 18.74 -12.55 -0.81
CA PRO A 207 18.78 -13.09 0.54
C PRO A 207 20.17 -13.59 0.90
N PRO A 208 20.59 -13.47 2.18
CA PRO A 208 21.92 -13.89 2.64
C PRO A 208 22.23 -15.36 2.41
N ALA A 209 21.21 -16.22 2.47
CA ALA A 209 21.36 -17.67 2.35
C ALA A 209 20.94 -18.26 0.99
N GLY A 210 20.54 -17.38 0.03
CA GLY A 210 19.94 -17.83 -1.23
C GLY A 210 18.53 -18.44 -1.03
N GLY A 211 17.91 -18.87 -2.11
CA GLY A 211 16.71 -19.73 -2.04
C GLY A 211 15.36 -19.05 -2.15
N VAL A 212 15.25 -17.73 -2.36
CA VAL A 212 13.97 -17.13 -2.75
C VAL A 212 13.60 -17.66 -4.15
N PRO A 213 12.40 -18.22 -4.34
CA PRO A 213 12.02 -18.78 -5.63
C PRO A 213 11.90 -17.69 -6.69
N LEU A 214 11.94 -18.08 -7.95
CA LEU A 214 11.66 -17.19 -9.06
C LEU A 214 10.26 -16.60 -8.93
N VAL A 215 10.18 -15.26 -8.93
CA VAL A 215 8.94 -14.50 -8.88
C VAL A 215 8.90 -13.57 -10.09
N ARG A 216 7.73 -13.50 -10.73
CA ARG A 216 7.46 -12.57 -11.83
C ARG A 216 6.30 -11.66 -11.46
N LEU A 217 6.37 -10.42 -11.90
CA LEU A 217 5.26 -9.46 -11.83
C LEU A 217 4.23 -9.80 -12.92
N SER A 218 2.95 -9.47 -12.65
CA SER A 218 1.89 -9.61 -13.65
C SER A 218 2.12 -8.66 -14.82
N ASP A 219 1.74 -9.13 -16.02
CA ASP A 219 1.83 -8.34 -17.24
C ASP A 219 1.02 -7.04 -17.11
N THR A 220 -0.10 -7.07 -16.37
CA THR A 220 -0.89 -5.87 -16.01
C THR A 220 -0.06 -4.74 -15.41
N LEU A 221 0.80 -5.08 -14.44
CA LEU A 221 1.69 -4.10 -13.80
C LEU A 221 2.86 -3.71 -14.72
N VAL A 222 3.41 -4.68 -15.43
CA VAL A 222 4.54 -4.45 -16.34
C VAL A 222 4.14 -3.50 -17.47
N GLU A 223 2.92 -3.62 -18.00
CA GLU A 223 2.41 -2.80 -19.11
C GLU A 223 1.83 -1.44 -18.66
N ALA A 224 1.61 -1.23 -17.37
CA ALA A 224 1.10 0.05 -16.88
C ALA A 224 2.15 1.16 -16.97
N ASP A 225 1.70 2.39 -17.20
CA ASP A 225 2.51 3.61 -17.13
C ASP A 225 2.49 4.21 -15.73
N TYR A 226 1.36 4.10 -15.03
CA TYR A 226 1.13 4.61 -13.68
C TYR A 226 0.54 3.51 -12.80
N LEU A 227 0.92 3.54 -11.53
CA LEU A 227 0.42 2.61 -10.51
C LEU A 227 -0.17 3.38 -9.34
N ILE A 228 -1.42 3.08 -9.00
CA ILE A 228 -2.07 3.47 -7.74
C ILE A 228 -2.16 2.21 -6.88
N ASN A 229 -1.57 2.25 -5.69
CA ASN A 229 -1.57 1.14 -4.75
C ASN A 229 -2.60 1.38 -3.64
N MET A 230 -3.62 0.52 -3.55
CA MET A 230 -4.70 0.62 -2.58
C MET A 230 -4.64 -0.53 -1.55
N PRO A 231 -3.74 -0.45 -0.55
CA PRO A 231 -3.68 -1.43 0.54
C PRO A 231 -4.83 -1.22 1.53
N ILE A 232 -5.08 -2.25 2.35
CA ILE A 232 -5.99 -2.16 3.50
C ILE A 232 -5.18 -2.02 4.79
N LEU A 233 -5.66 -1.21 5.73
CA LEU A 233 -5.14 -1.12 7.09
C LEU A 233 -5.45 -2.42 7.84
N LYS A 234 -4.54 -3.41 7.78
CA LYS A 234 -4.75 -4.71 8.45
C LYS A 234 -3.48 -5.42 8.87
N GLY A 235 -3.62 -6.24 9.93
CA GLY A 235 -2.59 -7.15 10.37
C GLY A 235 -2.35 -8.33 9.41
N HIS A 236 -1.34 -9.15 9.73
CA HIS A 236 -1.03 -10.38 9.01
C HIS A 236 -0.38 -11.42 9.93
N PRO A 237 -0.77 -12.71 9.88
CA PRO A 237 -0.28 -13.71 10.82
C PRO A 237 1.21 -14.03 10.66
N ILE A 238 1.76 -13.93 9.45
CA ILE A 238 3.16 -14.25 9.14
C ILE A 238 4.02 -12.98 9.17
N ALA A 239 3.64 -11.95 8.39
CA ALA A 239 4.44 -10.74 8.23
C ALA A 239 4.15 -9.65 9.29
N GLY A 240 3.19 -9.89 10.18
CA GLY A 240 2.74 -8.90 11.17
C GLY A 240 1.73 -7.90 10.63
N VAL A 241 1.95 -7.38 9.42
CA VAL A 241 1.07 -6.41 8.74
C VAL A 241 0.93 -6.75 7.25
N THR A 242 -0.12 -6.23 6.60
CA THR A 242 -0.30 -6.32 5.15
C THR A 242 0.18 -5.06 4.45
N LEU A 243 -0.40 -3.92 4.65
CA LEU A 243 -0.04 -2.58 4.19
C LEU A 243 0.46 -2.46 2.72
N SER A 244 1.09 -1.33 2.34
CA SER A 244 1.39 -1.02 0.94
C SER A 244 2.44 -1.94 0.32
N PHE A 245 3.52 -2.22 1.04
CA PHE A 245 4.58 -3.12 0.55
C PHE A 245 4.07 -4.52 0.27
N LYS A 246 3.31 -5.09 1.21
CA LYS A 246 2.83 -6.46 1.09
C LYS A 246 1.63 -6.60 0.15
N ASN A 247 0.93 -5.51 -0.18
CA ASN A 247 -0.14 -5.53 -1.18
C ASN A 247 0.36 -6.02 -2.54
N HIS A 248 1.63 -5.82 -2.86
CA HIS A 248 2.26 -6.30 -4.09
C HIS A 248 2.52 -7.82 -4.14
N PHE A 249 2.24 -8.57 -3.07
CA PHE A 249 2.14 -10.04 -3.18
C PHE A 249 1.08 -10.44 -4.21
N GLY A 250 -0.05 -9.69 -4.25
CA GLY A 250 -1.09 -9.84 -5.26
C GLY A 250 -0.71 -9.35 -6.67
N SER A 251 0.51 -8.85 -6.86
CA SER A 251 1.07 -8.49 -8.18
C SER A 251 2.01 -9.57 -8.74
N THR A 252 2.20 -10.71 -8.04
CA THR A 252 3.20 -11.73 -8.37
C THR A 252 2.59 -13.09 -8.59
N ASN A 253 3.27 -13.93 -9.38
CA ASN A 253 2.86 -15.31 -9.66
C ASN A 253 3.16 -16.32 -8.53
N ASN A 254 4.03 -15.97 -7.58
CA ASN A 254 4.44 -16.90 -6.53
C ASN A 254 4.60 -16.20 -5.15
N PRO A 255 3.51 -15.67 -4.58
CA PRO A 255 3.58 -15.00 -3.28
C PRO A 255 3.91 -15.95 -2.13
N SER A 256 3.50 -17.23 -2.22
CA SER A 256 3.75 -18.22 -1.16
C SER A 256 5.23 -18.47 -0.94
N GLY A 257 6.02 -18.48 -2.00
CA GLY A 257 7.48 -18.65 -1.93
C GLY A 257 8.22 -17.54 -1.20
N MET A 258 7.64 -16.36 -1.10
CA MET A 258 8.22 -15.23 -0.38
C MET A 258 7.88 -15.22 1.12
N HIS A 259 6.87 -15.97 1.59
CA HIS A 259 6.37 -15.88 2.97
C HIS A 259 7.43 -16.16 4.03
N THR A 260 8.35 -17.08 3.79
CA THR A 260 9.46 -17.36 4.72
C THR A 260 10.31 -16.10 4.98
N TYR A 261 10.58 -15.34 3.95
CA TYR A 261 11.50 -14.19 3.97
C TYR A 261 10.85 -12.87 4.39
N VAL A 262 9.55 -12.89 4.72
CA VAL A 262 8.81 -11.76 5.29
C VAL A 262 8.22 -12.11 6.65
N SER A 263 8.47 -13.34 7.13
CA SER A 263 7.96 -13.83 8.40
C SER A 263 8.63 -13.10 9.58
N THR A 264 7.82 -12.64 10.53
CA THR A 264 8.31 -12.08 11.80
C THR A 264 9.14 -13.09 12.61
N ALA A 265 9.06 -14.39 12.28
CA ALA A 265 9.87 -15.46 12.85
C ALA A 265 11.16 -15.77 12.04
N TYR A 266 11.38 -15.11 10.90
CA TYR A 266 12.59 -15.32 10.12
C TYR A 266 13.82 -14.77 10.86
N LYS A 267 14.82 -15.60 11.11
CA LYS A 267 15.98 -15.25 11.95
C LYS A 267 16.76 -14.03 11.46
N LEU A 268 16.75 -13.77 10.16
CA LEU A 268 17.46 -12.65 9.53
C LEU A 268 16.52 -11.50 9.14
N ILE A 269 15.31 -11.42 9.70
CA ILE A 269 14.27 -10.45 9.31
C ILE A 269 14.72 -8.99 9.44
N SER A 270 15.61 -8.69 10.38
CA SER A 270 16.19 -7.35 10.57
C SER A 270 17.37 -7.04 9.64
N GLN A 271 17.85 -8.02 8.86
CA GLN A 271 18.95 -7.87 7.91
C GLN A 271 18.46 -7.99 6.46
N TYR A 272 17.38 -8.73 6.26
CA TYR A 272 16.80 -9.00 4.96
C TYR A 272 15.30 -9.21 5.03
N ASN A 273 14.58 -8.60 4.10
CA ASN A 273 13.15 -8.80 3.94
C ASN A 273 12.78 -8.75 2.44
N ALA A 274 12.15 -9.80 1.93
CA ALA A 274 11.80 -9.90 0.50
C ALA A 274 10.82 -8.81 0.03
N LEU A 275 10.09 -8.13 0.94
CA LEU A 275 9.28 -6.96 0.59
C LEU A 275 10.12 -5.81 0.06
N VAL A 276 11.35 -5.65 0.56
CA VAL A 276 12.25 -4.59 0.11
C VAL A 276 12.68 -4.83 -1.34
N ASP A 277 13.12 -6.05 -1.67
CA ASP A 277 13.49 -6.41 -3.04
C ASP A 277 12.30 -6.28 -3.99
N LEU A 278 11.13 -6.79 -3.60
CA LEU A 278 9.92 -6.69 -4.39
C LEU A 278 9.56 -5.24 -4.71
N ASN A 279 9.55 -4.36 -3.70
CA ASN A 279 9.16 -2.96 -3.89
C ASN A 279 10.29 -2.09 -4.47
N SER A 280 11.53 -2.60 -4.53
CA SER A 280 12.63 -1.98 -5.26
C SER A 280 12.54 -2.20 -6.77
N ASN A 281 11.70 -3.13 -7.22
CA ASN A 281 11.50 -3.39 -8.63
C ASN A 281 11.03 -2.13 -9.37
N PRO A 282 11.61 -1.78 -10.55
CA PRO A 282 11.28 -0.55 -11.28
C PRO A 282 9.80 -0.40 -11.61
N HIS A 283 9.12 -1.49 -11.96
CA HIS A 283 7.68 -1.45 -12.28
C HIS A 283 6.80 -1.07 -11.08
N ILE A 284 7.25 -1.33 -9.84
CA ILE A 284 6.56 -0.88 -8.63
C ILE A 284 7.04 0.51 -8.24
N ARG A 285 8.34 0.65 -8.02
CA ARG A 285 8.94 1.86 -7.45
C ARG A 285 8.74 3.11 -8.33
N GLU A 286 8.98 2.98 -9.64
CA GLU A 286 8.99 4.14 -10.54
C GLU A 286 7.58 4.51 -11.01
N LYS A 287 6.65 3.54 -11.07
CA LYS A 287 5.28 3.74 -11.56
C LYS A 287 4.29 4.12 -10.46
N THR A 288 4.58 3.83 -9.18
CA THR A 288 3.70 4.22 -8.08
C THR A 288 3.61 5.75 -7.99
N VAL A 289 2.41 6.27 -8.23
CA VAL A 289 2.10 7.70 -8.16
C VAL A 289 1.30 8.06 -6.92
N LEU A 290 0.54 7.10 -6.38
CA LEU A 290 -0.28 7.29 -5.18
C LEU A 290 -0.39 5.98 -4.41
N ILE A 291 -0.27 6.06 -3.09
CA ILE A 291 -0.73 5.03 -2.17
C ILE A 291 -1.96 5.57 -1.46
N LEU A 292 -3.09 4.83 -1.55
CA LEU A 292 -4.32 5.13 -0.85
C LEU A 292 -4.64 3.98 0.09
N GLY A 293 -4.27 4.11 1.36
CA GLY A 293 -4.54 3.12 2.40
C GLY A 293 -6.02 3.16 2.82
N ASP A 294 -6.73 2.05 2.63
CA ASP A 294 -8.11 1.89 3.06
C ASP A 294 -8.17 1.42 4.52
N GLY A 295 -8.61 2.29 5.39
CA GLY A 295 -8.90 2.04 6.80
C GLY A 295 -10.34 2.38 7.16
N ILE A 296 -11.28 2.36 6.21
CA ILE A 296 -12.70 2.64 6.55
C ILE A 296 -13.18 1.63 7.59
N TYR A 297 -12.93 0.35 7.35
CA TYR A 297 -13.19 -0.70 8.36
C TYR A 297 -11.93 -1.09 9.12
N GLY A 298 -10.80 -1.32 8.42
CA GLY A 298 -9.58 -1.84 8.98
C GLY A 298 -9.72 -3.25 9.59
N SER A 299 -8.59 -3.93 9.83
CA SER A 299 -8.59 -5.20 10.55
C SER A 299 -7.35 -5.30 11.43
N ARG A 300 -7.56 -5.54 12.73
CA ARG A 300 -6.45 -5.73 13.69
C ARG A 300 -5.66 -7.00 13.40
N HIS A 301 -6.32 -7.97 12.75
CA HIS A 301 -5.77 -9.27 12.41
C HIS A 301 -5.77 -9.48 10.89
N TYR A 302 -5.47 -10.68 10.46
CA TYR A 302 -5.50 -11.07 9.05
C TYR A 302 -6.91 -11.09 8.46
N GLN A 303 -7.83 -11.62 9.25
CA GLN A 303 -9.23 -11.81 8.92
C GLN A 303 -10.05 -11.47 10.16
N ASP A 304 -10.30 -10.19 10.44
CA ASP A 304 -11.43 -9.88 11.31
C ASP A 304 -12.69 -10.13 10.49
N SER A 305 -13.44 -11.14 10.87
CA SER A 305 -14.56 -11.69 10.10
C SER A 305 -15.84 -11.73 10.98
N PRO A 306 -16.66 -10.69 10.96
CA PRO A 306 -16.50 -9.39 10.27
C PRO A 306 -15.48 -8.46 10.94
N PRO A 307 -15.16 -7.29 10.34
CA PRO A 307 -14.36 -6.26 11.00
C PRO A 307 -14.88 -5.94 12.41
N GLN A 308 -13.96 -5.72 13.32
CA GLN A 308 -14.26 -5.48 14.73
C GLN A 308 -14.04 -4.00 15.10
N PRO A 309 -14.72 -3.50 16.15
CA PRO A 309 -14.47 -2.14 16.63
C PRO A 309 -13.03 -1.97 17.14
N TRP A 310 -12.46 -0.78 16.90
CA TRP A 310 -11.11 -0.43 17.37
C TRP A 310 -11.20 0.44 18.62
N SER A 311 -10.52 0.03 19.69
CA SER A 311 -10.51 0.77 20.96
C SER A 311 -9.89 2.15 20.81
N THR A 312 -8.87 2.29 19.97
CA THR A 312 -8.20 3.55 19.66
C THR A 312 -9.07 4.53 18.87
N PHE A 313 -10.15 4.04 18.25
CA PHE A 313 -11.16 4.84 17.56
C PHE A 313 -12.49 4.84 18.33
N SER A 314 -12.43 4.90 19.66
CA SER A 314 -13.63 4.98 20.54
C SER A 314 -14.61 3.83 20.34
N ASN A 315 -14.11 2.62 20.08
CA ASN A 315 -14.88 1.42 19.77
C ASN A 315 -15.77 1.57 18.50
N GLN A 316 -15.29 2.34 17.53
CA GLN A 316 -15.89 2.44 16.21
C GLN A 316 -14.95 1.85 15.14
N SER A 317 -15.40 1.81 13.89
CA SER A 317 -14.53 1.59 12.75
C SER A 317 -13.49 2.71 12.65
N PRO A 318 -12.28 2.47 12.12
CA PRO A 318 -11.29 3.54 11.94
C PRO A 318 -11.74 4.67 11.02
N CYS A 319 -12.72 4.46 10.13
CA CYS A 319 -13.31 5.50 9.27
C CYS A 319 -12.27 6.38 8.58
N SER A 320 -11.18 5.79 8.12
CA SER A 320 -9.94 6.47 7.74
C SER A 320 -9.49 6.13 6.32
N LEU A 321 -8.96 7.14 5.61
CA LEU A 321 -8.19 6.94 4.38
C LEU A 321 -6.82 7.60 4.54
N PHE A 322 -5.78 6.95 4.00
CA PHE A 322 -4.39 7.40 4.10
C PHE A 322 -3.83 7.66 2.70
N PHE A 323 -3.19 8.81 2.51
CA PHE A 323 -2.67 9.24 1.21
C PHE A 323 -1.18 9.55 1.33
N ALA A 324 -0.38 9.01 0.42
CA ALA A 324 1.04 9.30 0.33
C ALA A 324 1.58 9.00 -1.08
N THR A 325 2.74 9.56 -1.39
CA THR A 325 3.60 9.14 -2.51
C THR A 325 4.82 8.35 -2.00
N ASP A 326 4.99 8.29 -0.69
CA ASP A 326 6.08 7.60 0.01
C ASP A 326 5.55 6.32 0.66
N PRO A 327 5.89 5.13 0.12
CA PRO A 327 5.37 3.86 0.61
C PRO A 327 5.89 3.49 2.00
N VAL A 328 7.10 3.94 2.38
CA VAL A 328 7.65 3.66 3.71
C VAL A 328 6.94 4.52 4.74
N ALA A 329 6.80 5.83 4.49
CA ALA A 329 6.17 6.74 5.43
C ALA A 329 4.70 6.36 5.73
N VAL A 330 3.91 6.02 4.69
CA VAL A 330 2.51 5.62 4.92
C VAL A 330 2.40 4.31 5.68
N ASP A 331 3.26 3.32 5.37
CA ASP A 331 3.28 2.06 6.10
C ASP A 331 3.73 2.25 7.55
N CYS A 332 4.65 3.20 7.84
CA CYS A 332 5.00 3.56 9.22
C CYS A 332 3.79 4.05 10.00
N VAL A 333 3.04 5.03 9.45
CA VAL A 333 1.85 5.58 10.13
C VAL A 333 0.77 4.51 10.32
N MET A 334 0.47 3.74 9.28
CA MET A 334 -0.52 2.66 9.36
C MET A 334 -0.08 1.55 10.32
N HIS A 335 1.21 1.23 10.37
CA HIS A 335 1.77 0.28 11.33
C HIS A 335 1.67 0.78 12.77
N ASP A 336 1.95 2.07 13.02
CA ASP A 336 1.87 2.65 14.35
C ASP A 336 0.40 2.69 14.86
N LEU A 337 -0.58 2.91 13.99
CA LEU A 337 -2.00 2.77 14.32
C LEU A 337 -2.36 1.33 14.71
N LEU A 338 -1.91 0.34 13.92
CA LEU A 338 -2.09 -1.08 14.24
C LEU A 338 -1.40 -1.46 15.56
N LYS A 339 -0.20 -0.95 15.80
CA LYS A 339 0.55 -1.18 17.03
C LYS A 339 -0.16 -0.57 18.25
N ALA A 340 -0.71 0.63 18.12
CA ALA A 340 -1.48 1.27 19.18
C ALA A 340 -2.72 0.44 19.54
N GLU A 341 -3.44 -0.08 18.54
CA GLU A 341 -4.63 -0.90 18.75
C GLU A 341 -4.32 -2.29 19.31
N ARG A 342 -3.27 -2.95 18.77
CA ARG A 342 -2.93 -4.33 19.13
C ARG A 342 -2.05 -4.43 20.39
N GLY A 343 -1.38 -3.36 20.78
CA GLY A 343 -0.46 -3.35 21.90
C GLY A 343 0.62 -4.44 21.79
N THR A 344 0.81 -5.23 22.84
CA THR A 344 1.81 -6.31 22.89
C THR A 344 1.54 -7.49 21.94
N SER A 345 0.34 -7.59 21.37
CA SER A 345 0.03 -8.62 20.37
C SER A 345 0.62 -8.32 18.98
N GLN A 346 1.10 -7.10 18.75
CA GLN A 346 1.82 -6.77 17.51
C GLN A 346 3.24 -7.35 17.58
N PRO A 347 3.67 -8.20 16.62
CA PRO A 347 5.03 -8.72 16.61
C PRO A 347 6.08 -7.61 16.58
N ALA A 348 7.09 -7.68 17.41
CA ALA A 348 8.12 -6.64 17.55
C ALA A 348 8.89 -6.37 16.23
N THR A 349 8.99 -7.38 15.36
CA THR A 349 9.71 -7.30 14.08
C THR A 349 8.79 -7.00 12.89
N SER A 350 7.52 -6.68 13.14
CA SER A 350 6.53 -6.44 12.06
C SER A 350 6.82 -5.19 11.22
N ASN A 351 7.67 -4.30 11.70
CA ASN A 351 8.15 -3.10 10.99
C ASN A 351 9.59 -3.22 10.47
N ALA A 352 10.24 -4.38 10.61
CA ALA A 352 11.65 -4.54 10.22
C ALA A 352 11.89 -4.19 8.73
N TYR A 353 10.95 -4.53 7.84
CA TYR A 353 11.05 -4.19 6.42
C TYR A 353 11.08 -2.68 6.16
N LEU A 354 10.46 -1.85 7.00
CA LEU A 354 10.39 -0.40 6.83
C LEU A 354 11.76 0.27 6.99
N SER A 355 12.50 -0.13 8.04
CA SER A 355 13.88 0.34 8.25
C SER A 355 14.79 -0.06 7.09
N LEU A 356 14.70 -1.33 6.64
CA LEU A 356 15.46 -1.82 5.49
C LEU A 356 15.08 -1.11 4.19
N ALA A 357 13.79 -0.86 3.98
CA ALA A 357 13.29 -0.14 2.81
C ALA A 357 13.79 1.32 2.76
N SER A 358 13.81 1.99 3.91
CA SER A 358 14.38 3.35 4.00
C SER A 358 15.87 3.35 3.68
N GLN A 359 16.64 2.39 4.19
CA GLN A 359 18.06 2.23 3.85
C GLN A 359 18.28 1.94 2.37
N ALA A 360 17.34 1.26 1.72
CA ALA A 360 17.32 1.04 0.28
C ALA A 360 16.85 2.26 -0.54
N GLY A 361 16.53 3.38 0.10
CA GLY A 361 16.09 4.62 -0.55
C GLY A 361 14.65 4.56 -1.07
N LEU A 362 13.77 3.73 -0.46
CA LEU A 362 12.38 3.59 -0.86
C LEU A 362 11.43 4.54 -0.13
N GLY A 363 11.91 5.33 0.83
CA GLY A 363 11.12 6.31 1.56
C GLY A 363 11.65 6.62 2.96
N PHE A 364 10.88 7.36 3.74
CA PHE A 364 11.26 7.84 5.07
C PHE A 364 10.73 6.92 6.17
N TYR A 365 11.63 6.33 6.94
CA TYR A 365 11.29 5.48 8.09
C TYR A 365 11.31 6.27 9.38
N GLU A 366 10.24 6.16 10.12
CA GLU A 366 10.14 6.59 11.50
C GLU A 366 9.07 5.76 12.24
N SER A 367 9.31 5.39 13.49
CA SER A 367 8.28 4.87 14.39
C SER A 367 7.86 5.99 15.31
N GLY A 368 6.59 6.35 15.27
CA GLY A 368 6.07 7.51 15.99
C GLY A 368 4.80 7.22 16.78
N ASN A 369 4.06 8.28 17.07
CA ASN A 369 2.78 8.19 17.76
C ASN A 369 1.71 9.00 16.98
N PRO A 370 0.84 8.34 16.21
CA PRO A 370 -0.19 9.03 15.42
C PRO A 370 -1.28 9.68 16.29
N TRP A 371 -1.33 9.37 17.58
CA TRP A 371 -2.30 9.90 18.55
C TRP A 371 -1.78 11.09 19.36
N GLN A 372 -0.51 11.45 19.20
CA GLN A 372 0.06 12.59 19.95
C GLN A 372 -0.56 13.92 19.45
N LEU A 373 -0.98 14.74 20.42
CA LEU A 373 -1.55 16.05 20.14
C LEU A 373 -0.52 17.19 20.30
N PRO A 374 -0.56 18.21 19.44
CA PRO A 374 -1.38 18.30 18.23
C PRO A 374 -1.00 17.20 17.22
N TYR A 375 -1.97 16.73 16.44
CA TYR A 375 -1.70 15.68 15.45
C TYR A 375 -0.51 16.08 14.55
N GLY A 376 0.37 15.12 14.28
CA GLY A 376 1.63 15.34 13.57
C GLY A 376 2.86 15.50 14.48
N SER A 377 2.69 15.98 15.72
CA SER A 377 3.82 16.17 16.65
C SER A 377 4.46 14.87 17.15
N GLY A 378 3.84 13.72 16.90
CA GLY A 378 4.37 12.41 17.24
C GLY A 378 5.39 11.86 16.24
N TYR A 379 5.73 12.62 15.21
CA TYR A 379 6.72 12.30 14.18
C TYR A 379 7.70 13.48 14.02
N ALA A 380 8.98 13.17 13.80
CA ALA A 380 10.03 14.17 13.60
C ALA A 380 10.45 14.29 12.13
N GLN A 381 10.40 13.19 11.38
CA GLN A 381 10.81 13.13 9.98
C GLN A 381 9.62 12.93 9.04
N ILE A 382 8.61 12.17 9.46
CA ILE A 382 7.37 11.99 8.70
C ILE A 382 6.48 13.20 8.91
N ILE A 383 6.07 13.84 7.82
CA ILE A 383 5.09 14.94 7.84
C ILE A 383 3.70 14.34 7.90
N TYR A 384 3.25 14.01 9.11
CA TYR A 384 1.92 13.44 9.32
C TYR A 384 0.90 14.54 9.55
N GLU A 385 -0.15 14.57 8.73
CA GLU A 385 -1.27 15.50 8.82
C GLU A 385 -2.57 14.69 8.96
N ARG A 386 -3.31 14.88 10.06
CA ARG A 386 -4.64 14.31 10.24
C ARG A 386 -5.71 15.36 10.03
N ILE A 387 -6.68 15.04 9.18
CA ILE A 387 -7.81 15.89 8.78
C ILE A 387 -9.10 15.21 9.24
N GLU A 388 -9.90 15.93 9.99
CA GLU A 388 -11.25 15.50 10.42
C GLU A 388 -12.30 16.08 9.46
N LEU A 389 -13.28 15.23 9.01
CA LEU A 389 -14.41 15.61 8.17
C LEU A 389 -15.74 15.32 8.86
#